data_8bdb42abbdb90b16fcddae9f42928d07
#
_entry.id   8bdb42abbdb90b16fcddae9f42928d07
#
_cell.length_a   1.000
_cell.length_b   1.000
_cell.length_c   1.000
_cell.angle_alpha   90.00
_cell.angle_beta   90.00
_cell.angle_gamma   90.00
#
_symmetry.space_group_name_H-M   'P 1'
#
loop_
_entity.id
_entity.type
_entity.pdbx_description
1 polymer ?
#
loop_
_entity_poly.entity_id
_entity_poly.type
_entity_poly.pdbx_seq_one_letter_code
_entity_poly.pdbx_strand_id
1 'polypeptide(L)'
;MDISGQIDWSIAAFEKKYNVFLTIHAMNGFWYKRDLSYLFPKWRYHRAAYCQNERYSRKRYDSFCLRECAAGVEKESLRTGEPFVHCCWKGVKELVVPFLWNDVLELIFYIGPFRGSEPPDEMRKAWELLPEFPSEACDDIIHEIRLLGSSFYSLRLLENRTVKNSVPNRGELIREYILRHSNGDISLEGLAKYLGVSPSRASHLCTAYLGVSFQEQVTNIRLKNAESLLKETNEPIKEIAARAGFANVYYFSRMFRKFFGYPPGTLRRKKSPDFRHDS
;
A
#
# COMPACT_ATOMS: atom_id res chain seq x y z
N MET A 1 13.54 -5.52 24.34
CA MET A 1 12.72 -5.78 23.14
C MET A 1 12.75 -4.49 22.34
N ASP A 2 13.14 -4.55 21.09
CA ASP A 2 13.12 -3.37 20.23
C ASP A 2 11.66 -2.97 19.87
N ILE A 3 11.49 -1.81 19.28
CA ILE A 3 10.15 -1.28 18.92
C ILE A 3 9.39 -2.26 18.00
N SER A 4 10.07 -2.89 17.05
CA SER A 4 9.50 -3.88 16.15
C SER A 4 8.95 -5.09 16.91
N GLY A 5 9.73 -5.63 17.83
CA GLY A 5 9.31 -6.75 18.65
C GLY A 5 8.13 -6.42 19.58
N GLN A 6 8.01 -5.17 20.04
CA GLN A 6 6.86 -4.71 20.84
C GLN A 6 5.59 -4.63 19.98
N ILE A 7 5.70 -4.12 18.76
CA ILE A 7 4.57 -4.04 17.81
C ILE A 7 4.12 -5.45 17.41
N ASP A 8 5.05 -6.32 17.02
CA ASP A 8 4.74 -7.71 16.65
C ASP A 8 4.05 -8.46 17.80
N TRP A 9 4.54 -8.25 19.03
CA TRP A 9 3.95 -8.84 20.23
C TRP A 9 2.52 -8.31 20.49
N SER A 10 2.32 -6.99 20.39
CA SER A 10 1.02 -6.36 20.62
C SER A 10 -0.01 -6.83 19.60
N ILE A 11 0.36 -6.94 18.33
CA ILE A 11 -0.51 -7.47 17.29
C ILE A 11 -0.82 -8.95 17.54
N ALA A 12 0.17 -9.77 17.88
CA ALA A 12 -0.03 -11.18 18.16
C ALA A 12 -0.94 -11.39 19.39
N ALA A 13 -0.80 -10.56 20.43
CA ALA A 13 -1.66 -10.60 21.60
C ALA A 13 -3.11 -10.26 21.27
N PHE A 14 -3.32 -9.21 20.46
CA PHE A 14 -4.64 -8.83 19.94
C PHE A 14 -5.28 -9.96 19.11
N GLU A 15 -4.54 -10.51 18.15
CA GLU A 15 -5.02 -11.61 17.30
C GLU A 15 -5.42 -12.83 18.12
N LYS A 16 -4.61 -13.19 19.12
CA LYS A 16 -4.90 -14.29 20.04
C LYS A 16 -6.14 -14.03 20.89
N LYS A 17 -6.29 -12.80 21.42
CA LYS A 17 -7.42 -12.42 22.27
C LYS A 17 -8.76 -12.59 21.56
N TYR A 18 -8.84 -12.14 20.32
CA TYR A 18 -10.09 -12.14 19.55
C TYR A 18 -10.21 -13.29 18.56
N ASN A 19 -9.21 -14.17 18.49
CA ASN A 19 -9.12 -15.25 17.50
C ASN A 19 -9.30 -14.76 16.06
N VAL A 20 -8.56 -13.74 15.68
CA VAL A 20 -8.62 -13.06 14.38
C VAL A 20 -7.24 -12.89 13.77
N PHE A 21 -7.19 -12.48 12.51
CA PHE A 21 -5.99 -11.94 11.88
C PHE A 21 -6.16 -10.45 11.65
N LEU A 22 -5.09 -9.71 11.88
CA LEU A 22 -5.01 -8.29 11.59
C LEU A 22 -4.24 -8.06 10.29
N THR A 23 -4.84 -7.30 9.37
CA THR A 23 -4.17 -6.79 8.16
C THR A 23 -4.12 -5.28 8.24
N ILE A 24 -2.99 -4.67 7.88
CA ILE A 24 -2.76 -3.24 8.01
C ILE A 24 -2.35 -2.67 6.66
N HIS A 25 -3.13 -1.75 6.13
CA HIS A 25 -2.78 -0.97 4.95
C HIS A 25 -2.35 0.44 5.36
N ALA A 26 -1.15 0.80 4.97
CA ALA A 26 -0.63 2.14 5.15
C ALA A 26 -1.02 3.02 3.96
N MET A 27 -1.62 4.19 4.22
CA MET A 27 -2.21 5.04 3.20
C MET A 27 -1.27 6.11 2.67
N ASN A 28 -0.14 6.34 3.33
CA ASN A 28 0.83 7.31 2.87
C ASN A 28 2.26 6.74 2.80
N GLY A 29 3.09 7.35 1.94
CA GLY A 29 4.47 6.91 1.69
C GLY A 29 5.41 6.98 2.89
N PHE A 30 4.98 7.58 3.99
CA PHE A 30 5.76 7.67 5.21
C PHE A 30 5.99 6.30 5.87
N TRP A 31 4.99 5.42 5.84
CA TRP A 31 5.06 4.08 6.38
C TRP A 31 5.94 3.14 5.55
N TYR A 32 6.33 3.57 4.33
CA TYR A 32 7.24 2.86 3.43
C TYR A 32 8.70 3.35 3.54
N LYS A 33 9.02 4.26 4.47
CA LYS A 33 10.42 4.62 4.75
C LYS A 33 11.19 3.41 5.25
N ARG A 34 12.47 3.34 4.87
CA ARG A 34 13.38 2.20 5.06
C ARG A 34 13.33 1.58 6.47
N ASP A 35 13.06 2.39 7.48
CA ASP A 35 13.16 2.00 8.89
C ASP A 35 11.85 1.46 9.47
N LEU A 36 10.72 1.63 8.78
CA LEU A 36 9.41 1.08 9.15
C LEU A 36 8.86 0.08 8.13
N SER A 37 9.49 -0.09 6.97
CA SER A 37 9.06 -1.05 5.94
C SER A 37 9.10 -2.50 6.41
N TYR A 38 9.89 -2.81 7.44
CA TYR A 38 9.92 -4.13 8.07
C TYR A 38 8.66 -4.42 8.92
N LEU A 39 7.92 -3.39 9.34
CA LEU A 39 6.69 -3.57 10.13
C LEU A 39 5.51 -4.07 9.29
N PHE A 40 5.45 -3.63 8.04
CA PHE A 40 4.26 -3.82 7.22
C PHE A 40 4.30 -4.96 6.17
N PRO A 41 5.44 -5.49 5.68
CA PRO A 41 5.41 -6.59 4.72
C PRO A 41 4.67 -7.81 5.25
N LYS A 42 4.79 -8.08 6.55
CA LYS A 42 4.19 -9.22 7.23
C LYS A 42 2.67 -9.06 7.43
N TRP A 43 2.21 -7.82 7.64
CA TRP A 43 0.82 -7.48 7.99
C TRP A 43 0.01 -6.92 6.81
N ARG A 44 0.63 -6.75 5.66
CA ARG A 44 0.05 -6.13 4.47
C ARG A 44 -0.94 -7.06 3.74
N TYR A 45 -0.88 -8.35 3.96
CA TYR A 45 -1.68 -9.35 3.26
C TYR A 45 -2.53 -10.15 4.23
N HIS A 46 -3.71 -10.55 3.78
CA HIS A 46 -4.56 -11.46 4.54
C HIS A 46 -3.84 -12.79 4.75
N ARG A 47 -3.49 -13.12 6.00
CA ARG A 47 -2.69 -14.29 6.37
C ARG A 47 -3.51 -15.53 6.69
N ALA A 48 -4.83 -15.39 6.83
CA ALA A 48 -5.72 -16.52 7.08
C ALA A 48 -5.59 -17.56 5.96
N ALA A 49 -5.45 -18.83 6.33
CA ALA A 49 -5.34 -19.93 5.39
C ALA A 49 -6.51 -19.97 4.39
N TYR A 50 -7.70 -19.60 4.85
CA TYR A 50 -8.88 -19.45 4.00
C TYR A 50 -8.65 -18.47 2.86
N CYS A 51 -8.07 -17.29 3.15
CA CYS A 51 -7.80 -16.25 2.15
C CYS A 51 -6.64 -16.63 1.22
N GLN A 52 -5.67 -17.41 1.69
CA GLN A 52 -4.46 -17.81 0.96
C GLN A 52 -4.60 -19.11 0.19
N ASN A 53 -5.77 -19.74 0.16
CA ASN A 53 -5.96 -21.02 -0.50
C ASN A 53 -5.51 -20.96 -1.97
N GLU A 54 -4.45 -21.72 -2.30
CA GLU A 54 -3.71 -21.66 -3.58
C GLU A 54 -4.56 -22.03 -4.80
N ARG A 55 -5.63 -22.79 -4.66
CA ARG A 55 -6.55 -23.11 -5.78
C ARG A 55 -7.15 -21.85 -6.42
N TYR A 56 -7.19 -20.74 -5.67
CA TYR A 56 -7.75 -19.46 -6.10
C TYR A 56 -6.71 -18.34 -6.23
N SER A 57 -5.47 -18.52 -5.71
CA SER A 57 -4.54 -17.41 -5.47
C SER A 57 -3.73 -16.97 -6.70
N ARG A 58 -3.48 -17.84 -7.68
CA ARG A 58 -2.45 -17.51 -8.68
C ARG A 58 -2.86 -16.63 -9.85
N LYS A 59 -4.14 -16.43 -10.18
CA LYS A 59 -4.53 -15.61 -11.36
C LYS A 59 -5.76 -14.71 -11.22
N ARG A 60 -6.70 -15.02 -10.32
CA ARG A 60 -7.91 -14.20 -10.09
C ARG A 60 -7.87 -13.45 -8.75
N TYR A 61 -7.15 -13.97 -7.78
CA TYR A 61 -7.11 -13.48 -6.41
C TYR A 61 -6.63 -12.03 -6.32
N ASP A 62 -5.45 -11.72 -6.89
CA ASP A 62 -4.86 -10.39 -6.74
C ASP A 62 -5.70 -9.28 -7.36
N SER A 63 -6.32 -9.53 -8.52
CA SER A 63 -7.11 -8.51 -9.21
C SER A 63 -8.46 -8.25 -8.56
N PHE A 64 -9.12 -9.28 -8.00
CA PHE A 64 -10.41 -9.11 -7.31
C PHE A 64 -10.22 -8.53 -5.91
N CYS A 65 -9.26 -9.03 -5.14
CA CYS A 65 -8.96 -8.48 -3.83
C CYS A 65 -8.47 -7.03 -3.90
N LEU A 66 -7.69 -6.67 -4.91
CA LEU A 66 -7.25 -5.28 -5.10
C LEU A 66 -8.40 -4.34 -5.50
N ARG A 67 -9.32 -4.79 -6.37
CA ARG A 67 -10.44 -3.95 -6.83
C ARG A 67 -11.55 -3.85 -5.79
N GLU A 68 -11.97 -4.99 -5.24
CA GLU A 68 -13.14 -5.08 -4.36
C GLU A 68 -12.79 -4.78 -2.91
N CYS A 69 -11.70 -5.40 -2.41
CA CYS A 69 -11.34 -5.22 -1.02
C CYS A 69 -10.46 -3.97 -0.81
N ALA A 70 -9.34 -3.83 -1.52
CA ALA A 70 -8.44 -2.71 -1.25
C ALA A 70 -9.00 -1.37 -1.74
N ALA A 71 -9.35 -1.24 -3.02
CA ALA A 71 -9.78 0.05 -3.57
C ALA A 71 -11.18 0.47 -3.09
N GLY A 72 -12.11 -0.49 -2.94
CA GLY A 72 -13.45 -0.21 -2.42
C GLY A 72 -13.42 0.22 -0.95
N VAL A 73 -12.67 -0.49 -0.14
CA VAL A 73 -12.49 -0.20 1.29
C VAL A 73 -11.75 1.13 1.49
N GLU A 74 -10.70 1.42 0.71
CA GLU A 74 -9.99 2.69 0.76
C GLU A 74 -10.92 3.87 0.49
N LYS A 75 -11.73 3.77 -0.58
CA LYS A 75 -12.70 4.79 -0.94
C LYS A 75 -13.74 5.01 0.17
N GLU A 76 -14.26 3.95 0.76
CA GLU A 76 -15.24 4.04 1.85
C GLU A 76 -14.61 4.61 3.12
N SER A 77 -13.40 4.18 3.47
CA SER A 77 -12.63 4.71 4.60
C SER A 77 -12.35 6.21 4.48
N LEU A 78 -12.01 6.67 3.27
CA LEU A 78 -11.82 8.10 2.98
C LEU A 78 -13.14 8.89 3.06
N ARG A 79 -14.27 8.27 2.68
CA ARG A 79 -15.58 8.92 2.67
C ARG A 79 -16.15 9.09 4.06
N THR A 80 -16.04 8.06 4.92
CA THR A 80 -16.70 8.04 6.24
C THR A 80 -15.77 8.38 7.38
N GLY A 81 -14.53 7.92 7.32
CA GLY A 81 -13.62 7.94 8.46
C GLY A 81 -14.03 7.03 9.63
N GLU A 82 -15.16 6.34 9.51
CA GLU A 82 -15.76 5.51 10.56
C GLU A 82 -15.58 4.00 10.29
N PRO A 83 -15.57 3.18 11.35
CA PRO A 83 -15.54 1.73 11.21
C PRO A 83 -16.75 1.18 10.48
N PHE A 84 -16.55 0.16 9.66
CA PHE A 84 -17.61 -0.53 8.94
C PHE A 84 -17.29 -2.01 8.72
N VAL A 85 -18.32 -2.79 8.38
CA VAL A 85 -18.16 -4.20 8.02
C VAL A 85 -18.06 -4.30 6.49
N HIS A 86 -16.95 -4.83 6.01
CA HIS A 86 -16.74 -5.18 4.61
C HIS A 86 -17.06 -6.65 4.37
N CYS A 87 -17.80 -6.93 3.30
CA CYS A 87 -18.06 -8.30 2.83
C CYS A 87 -17.30 -8.52 1.52
N CYS A 88 -16.38 -9.46 1.50
CA CYS A 88 -15.63 -9.76 0.30
C CYS A 88 -16.30 -10.85 -0.56
N TRP A 89 -15.92 -10.94 -1.82
CA TRP A 89 -16.46 -11.91 -2.78
C TRP A 89 -16.24 -13.39 -2.40
N LYS A 90 -15.37 -13.69 -1.44
CA LYS A 90 -15.15 -15.03 -0.89
C LYS A 90 -16.14 -15.41 0.22
N GLY A 91 -17.16 -14.60 0.47
CA GLY A 91 -18.13 -14.85 1.51
C GLY A 91 -17.62 -14.60 2.93
N VAL A 92 -16.57 -13.82 3.11
CA VAL A 92 -16.07 -13.42 4.43
C VAL A 92 -16.44 -12.00 4.78
N LYS A 93 -16.67 -11.76 6.06
CA LYS A 93 -16.78 -10.43 6.66
C LYS A 93 -15.46 -10.04 7.29
N GLU A 94 -15.16 -8.76 7.23
CA GLU A 94 -14.04 -8.13 7.91
C GLU A 94 -14.53 -6.85 8.56
N LEU A 95 -14.16 -6.63 9.81
CA LEU A 95 -14.33 -5.34 10.44
C LEU A 95 -13.19 -4.44 9.94
N VAL A 96 -13.56 -3.34 9.32
CA VAL A 96 -12.62 -2.33 8.81
C VAL A 96 -12.62 -1.14 9.76
N VAL A 97 -11.44 -0.78 10.24
CA VAL A 97 -11.26 0.38 11.13
C VAL A 97 -10.28 1.35 10.48
N PRO A 98 -10.78 2.46 9.91
CA PRO A 98 -9.93 3.55 9.47
C PRO A 98 -9.27 4.24 10.66
N PHE A 99 -7.99 4.55 10.55
CA PHE A 99 -7.29 5.33 11.55
C PHE A 99 -6.87 6.68 10.95
N LEU A 100 -7.51 7.73 11.46
CA LEU A 100 -7.23 9.10 11.05
C LEU A 100 -6.38 9.80 12.12
N TRP A 101 -5.48 10.65 11.65
CA TRP A 101 -4.74 11.57 12.50
C TRP A 101 -4.79 12.98 11.90
N ASN A 102 -5.33 13.93 12.65
CA ASN A 102 -5.62 15.29 12.14
C ASN A 102 -6.37 15.27 10.80
N ASP A 103 -7.45 14.50 10.72
CA ASP A 103 -8.31 14.32 9.55
C ASP A 103 -7.62 13.69 8.32
N VAL A 104 -6.40 13.18 8.49
CA VAL A 104 -5.68 12.44 7.45
C VAL A 104 -5.78 10.95 7.70
N LEU A 105 -6.26 10.20 6.72
CA LEU A 105 -6.29 8.74 6.77
C LEU A 105 -4.86 8.20 6.70
N GLU A 106 -4.39 7.64 7.79
CA GLU A 106 -3.03 7.15 7.95
C GLU A 106 -2.92 5.62 7.74
N LEU A 107 -3.84 4.89 8.35
CA LEU A 107 -3.88 3.43 8.32
C LEU A 107 -5.31 2.93 8.10
N ILE A 108 -5.44 1.76 7.51
CA ILE A 108 -6.68 0.98 7.49
C ILE A 108 -6.36 -0.37 8.11
N PHE A 109 -7.09 -0.72 9.15
CA PHE A 109 -7.02 -2.02 9.80
C PHE A 109 -8.16 -2.91 9.31
N TYR A 110 -7.85 -4.14 8.89
CA TYR A 110 -8.81 -5.18 8.55
C TYR A 110 -8.70 -6.28 9.59
N ILE A 111 -9.80 -6.58 10.25
CA ILE A 111 -9.91 -7.58 11.32
C ILE A 111 -10.83 -8.69 10.84
N GLY A 112 -10.35 -9.90 10.81
CA GLY A 112 -11.08 -11.08 10.34
C GLY A 112 -10.13 -12.22 9.97
N PRO A 113 -10.56 -13.16 9.10
CA PRO A 113 -11.87 -13.27 8.45
C PRO A 113 -12.95 -13.88 9.36
N PHE A 114 -14.18 -13.43 9.21
CA PHE A 114 -15.36 -13.97 9.85
C PHE A 114 -16.30 -14.58 8.80
N ARG A 115 -17.18 -15.50 9.21
CA ARG A 115 -18.26 -15.97 8.34
C ARG A 115 -19.14 -14.81 7.89
N GLY A 116 -19.34 -14.70 6.60
CA GLY A 116 -20.14 -13.66 5.98
C GLY A 116 -21.30 -14.22 5.18
N SER A 117 -21.43 -13.75 3.94
CA SER A 117 -22.37 -14.26 2.96
C SER A 117 -21.95 -15.65 2.44
N GLU A 118 -22.77 -16.23 1.59
CA GLU A 118 -22.50 -17.55 1.02
C GLU A 118 -21.17 -17.58 0.25
N PRO A 119 -20.27 -18.53 0.58
CA PRO A 119 -18.98 -18.64 -0.11
C PRO A 119 -19.13 -19.36 -1.45
N PRO A 120 -18.11 -19.29 -2.35
CA PRO A 120 -18.02 -20.21 -3.48
C PRO A 120 -18.06 -21.68 -3.01
N ASP A 121 -18.77 -22.57 -3.75
CA ASP A 121 -19.01 -23.95 -3.33
C ASP A 121 -17.76 -24.70 -2.95
N GLU A 122 -16.67 -24.50 -3.69
CA GLU A 122 -15.40 -25.17 -3.44
C GLU A 122 -14.72 -24.73 -2.12
N MET A 123 -15.14 -23.63 -1.54
CA MET A 123 -14.62 -23.09 -0.29
C MET A 123 -15.53 -23.34 0.91
N ARG A 124 -16.72 -23.89 0.73
CA ARG A 124 -17.75 -24.05 1.77
C ARG A 124 -17.22 -24.73 3.03
N LYS A 125 -16.55 -25.88 2.91
CA LYS A 125 -15.99 -26.60 4.07
C LYS A 125 -14.99 -25.77 4.89
N ALA A 126 -14.15 -25.00 4.21
CA ALA A 126 -13.18 -24.14 4.89
C ALA A 126 -13.84 -22.88 5.47
N TRP A 127 -14.90 -22.40 4.82
CA TRP A 127 -15.69 -21.27 5.29
C TRP A 127 -16.47 -21.60 6.57
N GLU A 128 -17.00 -22.81 6.69
CA GLU A 128 -17.70 -23.28 7.89
C GLU A 128 -16.81 -23.28 9.15
N LEU A 129 -15.49 -23.37 8.96
CA LEU A 129 -14.51 -23.32 10.05
C LEU A 129 -14.16 -21.88 10.49
N LEU A 130 -14.60 -20.88 9.75
CA LEU A 130 -14.37 -19.49 10.15
C LEU A 130 -15.21 -19.11 11.37
N PRO A 131 -14.70 -18.24 12.24
CA PRO A 131 -15.48 -17.74 13.37
C PRO A 131 -16.67 -16.89 12.89
N GLU A 132 -17.70 -16.81 13.71
CA GLU A 132 -18.80 -15.87 13.52
C GLU A 132 -18.34 -14.45 13.80
N PHE A 133 -19.03 -13.49 13.19
CA PHE A 133 -18.73 -12.07 13.41
C PHE A 133 -19.04 -11.69 14.88
N PRO A 134 -18.07 -11.15 15.63
CA PRO A 134 -18.20 -10.89 17.07
C PRO A 134 -18.97 -9.59 17.35
N SER A 135 -20.27 -9.57 17.09
CA SER A 135 -21.09 -8.36 17.20
C SER A 135 -21.01 -7.70 18.59
N GLU A 136 -20.96 -8.51 19.65
CA GLU A 136 -20.90 -8.01 21.04
C GLU A 136 -19.52 -7.43 21.40
N ALA A 137 -18.45 -7.92 20.78
CA ALA A 137 -17.09 -7.44 21.03
C ALA A 137 -16.63 -6.35 20.02
N CYS A 138 -17.51 -5.90 19.16
CA CYS A 138 -17.14 -4.99 18.06
C CYS A 138 -16.57 -3.67 18.59
N ASP A 139 -17.20 -3.07 19.58
CA ASP A 139 -16.79 -1.79 20.17
C ASP A 139 -15.44 -1.92 20.89
N ASP A 140 -15.20 -3.01 21.60
CA ASP A 140 -13.93 -3.30 22.26
C ASP A 140 -12.81 -3.45 21.23
N ILE A 141 -13.06 -4.20 20.16
CA ILE A 141 -12.12 -4.39 19.05
C ILE A 141 -11.76 -3.04 18.42
N ILE A 142 -12.76 -2.21 18.11
CA ILE A 142 -12.57 -0.89 17.53
C ILE A 142 -11.73 -0.01 18.45
N HIS A 143 -12.05 -0.02 19.75
CA HIS A 143 -11.31 0.77 20.73
C HIS A 143 -9.84 0.34 20.83
N GLU A 144 -9.56 -0.94 20.93
CA GLU A 144 -8.19 -1.47 21.00
C GLU A 144 -7.40 -1.19 19.72
N ILE A 145 -8.04 -1.33 18.54
CA ILE A 145 -7.38 -0.99 17.27
C ILE A 145 -7.05 0.50 17.17
N ARG A 146 -7.93 1.38 17.63
CA ARG A 146 -7.65 2.82 17.70
C ARG A 146 -6.48 3.14 18.63
N LEU A 147 -6.38 2.45 19.77
CA LEU A 147 -5.23 2.56 20.67
C LEU A 147 -3.93 2.04 20.02
N LEU A 148 -3.97 0.92 19.32
CA LEU A 148 -2.82 0.40 18.57
C LEU A 148 -2.38 1.39 17.48
N GLY A 149 -3.31 1.93 16.70
CA GLY A 149 -3.03 2.96 15.71
C GLY A 149 -2.38 4.21 16.30
N SER A 150 -2.88 4.69 17.43
CA SER A 150 -2.33 5.83 18.18
C SER A 150 -0.92 5.51 18.70
N SER A 151 -0.69 4.29 19.18
CA SER A 151 0.63 3.84 19.64
C SER A 151 1.63 3.77 18.49
N PHE A 152 1.25 3.20 17.35
CA PHE A 152 2.10 3.17 16.15
C PHE A 152 2.45 4.57 15.67
N TYR A 153 1.46 5.46 15.67
CA TYR A 153 1.68 6.85 15.29
C TYR A 153 2.60 7.59 16.28
N SER A 154 2.44 7.36 17.56
CA SER A 154 3.28 7.95 18.62
C SER A 154 4.73 7.46 18.54
N LEU A 155 4.95 6.16 18.33
CA LEU A 155 6.28 5.59 18.10
C LEU A 155 6.92 6.24 16.87
N ARG A 156 6.16 6.43 15.79
CA ARG A 156 6.59 7.15 14.62
C ARG A 156 7.04 8.58 14.91
N LEU A 157 6.29 9.32 15.75
CA LEU A 157 6.66 10.68 16.14
C LEU A 157 7.94 10.70 16.99
N LEU A 158 8.13 9.70 17.86
CA LEU A 158 9.34 9.57 18.66
C LEU A 158 10.56 9.26 17.81
N GLU A 159 10.46 8.34 16.85
CA GLU A 159 11.54 8.07 15.89
C GLU A 159 11.87 9.31 15.05
N ASN A 160 10.86 10.06 14.60
CA ASN A 160 11.09 11.33 13.94
C ASN A 160 11.74 12.39 14.85
N ARG A 161 11.55 12.34 16.17
CA ARG A 161 12.23 13.24 17.12
C ARG A 161 13.67 12.82 17.39
N THR A 162 13.96 11.55 17.46
CA THR A 162 15.36 11.04 17.56
C THR A 162 16.13 11.26 16.27
N VAL A 163 15.46 11.18 15.11
CA VAL A 163 16.01 11.55 13.81
C VAL A 163 16.02 13.09 13.60
N LYS A 164 15.16 13.87 14.28
CA LYS A 164 15.15 15.35 14.22
C LYS A 164 16.28 16.00 15.06
N ASN A 165 16.93 15.27 15.93
CA ASN A 165 18.21 15.73 16.51
C ASN A 165 19.41 15.52 15.55
N SER A 166 19.27 14.73 14.50
CA SER A 166 20.03 14.87 13.27
C SER A 166 19.23 15.78 12.33
N VAL A 167 19.75 16.93 12.00
CA VAL A 167 19.24 17.77 10.88
C VAL A 167 18.87 16.83 9.72
N PRO A 168 17.59 16.81 9.22
CA PRO A 168 17.22 15.84 8.21
C PRO A 168 18.20 15.92 7.07
N ASN A 169 18.84 14.80 6.76
CA ASN A 169 19.81 14.73 5.69
C ASN A 169 19.13 15.27 4.43
N ARG A 170 19.70 16.25 3.79
CA ARG A 170 19.12 16.90 2.60
C ARG A 170 18.70 15.91 1.53
N GLY A 171 19.35 14.74 1.47
CA GLY A 171 18.94 13.62 0.62
C GLY A 171 17.58 13.01 0.98
N GLU A 172 17.23 12.97 2.26
CA GLU A 172 15.92 12.50 2.72
C GLU A 172 14.81 13.49 2.35
N LEU A 173 15.05 14.78 2.56
CA LEU A 173 14.13 15.83 2.14
C LEU A 173 13.87 15.82 0.62
N ILE A 174 14.93 15.60 -0.17
CA ILE A 174 14.82 15.50 -1.63
C ILE A 174 13.96 14.30 -2.01
N ARG A 175 14.22 13.12 -1.42
CA ARG A 175 13.43 11.89 -1.70
C ARG A 175 11.97 12.08 -1.29
N GLU A 176 11.72 12.66 -0.13
CA GLU A 176 10.38 12.94 0.37
C GLU A 176 9.60 13.86 -0.58
N TYR A 177 10.22 14.96 -1.01
CA TYR A 177 9.61 15.87 -1.97
C TYR A 177 9.26 15.16 -3.28
N ILE A 178 10.19 14.38 -3.84
CA ILE A 178 9.96 13.66 -5.09
C ILE A 178 8.84 12.63 -4.94
N LEU A 179 8.82 11.85 -3.87
CA LEU A 179 7.78 10.84 -3.64
C LEU A 179 6.38 11.46 -3.52
N ARG A 180 6.26 12.59 -2.82
CA ARG A 180 4.97 13.27 -2.62
C ARG A 180 4.41 13.89 -3.90
N HIS A 181 5.28 14.31 -4.82
CA HIS A 181 4.87 15.10 -6.00
C HIS A 181 5.08 14.37 -7.32
N SER A 182 5.60 13.14 -7.31
CA SER A 182 6.01 12.40 -8.53
C SER A 182 4.88 12.19 -9.54
N ASN A 183 3.64 12.04 -9.09
CA ASN A 183 2.48 11.78 -9.96
C ASN A 183 1.84 13.06 -10.54
N GLY A 184 2.31 14.24 -10.12
CA GLY A 184 1.79 15.54 -10.55
C GLY A 184 2.87 16.44 -11.16
N ASP A 185 2.59 17.73 -11.11
CA ASP A 185 3.55 18.77 -11.54
C ASP A 185 4.68 18.91 -10.52
N ILE A 186 5.79 18.27 -10.82
CA ILE A 186 7.00 18.33 -10.03
C ILE A 186 8.09 19.08 -10.79
N SER A 187 8.69 20.07 -10.15
CA SER A 187 9.75 20.88 -10.74
C SER A 187 10.96 21.00 -9.83
N LEU A 188 12.12 21.29 -10.43
CA LEU A 188 13.34 21.57 -9.69
C LEU A 188 13.23 22.87 -8.87
N GLU A 189 12.49 23.86 -9.39
CA GLU A 189 12.17 25.12 -8.71
C GLU A 189 11.34 24.88 -7.45
N GLY A 190 10.34 24.00 -7.53
CA GLY A 190 9.53 23.58 -6.39
C GLY A 190 10.38 22.88 -5.34
N LEU A 191 11.27 21.98 -5.73
CA LEU A 191 12.23 21.35 -4.83
C LEU A 191 13.16 22.39 -4.19
N ALA A 192 13.68 23.32 -4.97
CA ALA A 192 14.55 24.38 -4.47
C ALA A 192 13.88 25.23 -3.40
N LYS A 193 12.62 25.63 -3.64
CA LYS A 193 11.77 26.33 -2.66
C LYS A 193 11.55 25.50 -1.40
N TYR A 194 11.26 24.22 -1.55
CA TYR A 194 11.06 23.28 -0.42
C TYR A 194 12.33 23.15 0.45
N LEU A 195 13.52 23.13 -0.18
CA LEU A 195 14.80 23.04 0.50
C LEU A 195 15.36 24.37 0.99
N GLY A 196 14.75 25.51 0.64
CA GLY A 196 15.24 26.84 0.95
C GLY A 196 16.58 27.16 0.27
N VAL A 197 16.80 26.72 -0.98
CA VAL A 197 18.03 26.91 -1.74
C VAL A 197 17.72 27.37 -3.17
N SER A 198 18.77 27.78 -3.93
CA SER A 198 18.61 28.06 -5.36
C SER A 198 18.40 26.79 -6.17
N PRO A 199 17.74 26.85 -7.37
CA PRO A 199 17.57 25.71 -8.27
C PRO A 199 18.88 25.00 -8.63
N SER A 200 19.94 25.77 -8.90
CA SER A 200 21.26 25.22 -9.15
C SER A 200 21.78 24.42 -7.96
N ARG A 201 21.64 24.93 -6.74
CA ARG A 201 22.04 24.21 -5.52
C ARG A 201 21.21 22.97 -5.31
N ALA A 202 19.89 23.01 -5.54
CA ALA A 202 19.00 21.84 -5.47
C ALA A 202 19.43 20.75 -6.45
N SER A 203 19.78 21.11 -7.69
CA SER A 203 20.31 20.17 -8.69
C SER A 203 21.60 19.47 -8.23
N HIS A 204 22.54 20.24 -7.71
CA HIS A 204 23.79 19.67 -7.14
C HIS A 204 23.53 18.75 -5.97
N LEU A 205 22.60 19.11 -5.07
CA LEU A 205 22.21 18.27 -3.95
C LEU A 205 21.57 16.95 -4.41
N CYS A 206 20.74 16.98 -5.45
CA CYS A 206 20.19 15.74 -6.03
C CYS A 206 21.30 14.80 -6.46
N THR A 207 22.24 15.27 -7.26
CA THR A 207 23.36 14.44 -7.74
C THR A 207 24.23 13.94 -6.57
N ALA A 208 24.54 14.82 -5.61
CA ALA A 208 25.38 14.45 -4.47
C ALA A 208 24.74 13.39 -3.54
N TYR A 209 23.43 13.48 -3.29
CA TYR A 209 22.75 12.59 -2.35
C TYR A 209 22.03 11.40 -2.98
N LEU A 210 21.62 11.52 -4.26
CA LEU A 210 20.89 10.46 -4.96
C LEU A 210 21.76 9.72 -5.97
N GLY A 211 22.92 10.25 -6.34
CA GLY A 211 23.78 9.71 -7.38
C GLY A 211 23.27 9.93 -8.82
N VAL A 212 22.09 10.57 -8.97
CA VAL A 212 21.42 10.81 -10.25
C VAL A 212 20.80 12.20 -10.27
N SER A 213 20.48 12.70 -11.46
CA SER A 213 19.81 14.00 -11.59
C SER A 213 18.38 13.97 -11.03
N PHE A 214 17.84 15.13 -10.65
CA PHE A 214 16.46 15.28 -10.22
C PHE A 214 15.47 14.67 -11.23
N GLN A 215 15.62 14.99 -12.51
CA GLN A 215 14.75 14.52 -13.58
C GLN A 215 14.81 12.99 -13.76
N GLU A 216 16.00 12.44 -13.62
CA GLU A 216 16.20 10.99 -13.69
C GLU A 216 15.53 10.27 -12.50
N GLN A 217 15.66 10.81 -11.29
CA GLN A 217 15.02 10.26 -10.11
C GLN A 217 13.50 10.31 -10.20
N VAL A 218 12.93 11.42 -10.67
CA VAL A 218 11.49 11.55 -10.93
C VAL A 218 11.03 10.49 -11.93
N THR A 219 11.77 10.36 -13.04
CA THR A 219 11.46 9.37 -14.07
C THR A 219 11.50 7.94 -13.52
N ASN A 220 12.52 7.60 -12.73
CA ASN A 220 12.65 6.27 -12.12
C ASN A 220 11.49 5.92 -11.18
N ILE A 221 11.03 6.89 -10.37
CA ILE A 221 9.87 6.70 -9.49
C ILE A 221 8.60 6.52 -10.31
N ARG A 222 8.37 7.36 -11.32
CA ARG A 222 7.21 7.25 -12.22
C ARG A 222 7.16 5.88 -12.94
N LEU A 223 8.31 5.37 -13.37
CA LEU A 223 8.40 4.06 -14.02
C LEU A 223 8.06 2.91 -13.06
N LYS A 224 8.51 2.98 -11.80
CA LYS A 224 8.15 1.99 -10.76
C LYS A 224 6.65 2.03 -10.44
N ASN A 225 6.06 3.23 -10.33
CA ASN A 225 4.61 3.37 -10.13
C ASN A 225 3.84 2.78 -11.33
N ALA A 226 4.30 3.04 -12.56
CA ALA A 226 3.68 2.47 -13.75
C ALA A 226 3.83 0.94 -13.81
N GLU A 227 4.96 0.38 -13.36
CA GLU A 227 5.14 -1.07 -13.27
C GLU A 227 4.11 -1.71 -12.33
N SER A 228 3.89 -1.13 -11.15
CA SER A 228 2.86 -1.59 -10.20
C SER A 228 1.47 -1.54 -10.85
N LEU A 229 1.10 -0.40 -11.47
CA LEU A 229 -0.19 -0.26 -12.16
C LEU A 229 -0.36 -1.28 -13.31
N LEU A 230 0.70 -1.56 -14.08
CA LEU A 230 0.68 -2.58 -15.15
C LEU A 230 0.47 -3.99 -14.61
N LYS A 231 1.01 -4.30 -13.43
CA LYS A 231 0.82 -5.57 -12.73
C LYS A 231 -0.56 -5.69 -12.07
N GLU A 232 -1.09 -4.59 -11.58
CA GLU A 232 -2.27 -4.56 -10.72
C GLU A 232 -3.56 -4.31 -11.49
N THR A 233 -3.51 -3.62 -12.64
CA THR A 233 -4.70 -3.20 -13.40
C THR A 233 -4.69 -3.70 -14.84
N ASN A 234 -5.87 -3.66 -15.47
CA ASN A 234 -6.03 -3.89 -16.92
C ASN A 234 -6.23 -2.58 -17.69
N GLU A 235 -5.92 -1.44 -17.09
CA GLU A 235 -6.04 -0.14 -17.73
C GLU A 235 -5.20 -0.04 -19.01
N PRO A 236 -5.64 0.70 -20.03
CA PRO A 236 -4.84 0.96 -21.22
C PRO A 236 -3.46 1.53 -20.88
N ILE A 237 -2.42 1.11 -21.59
CA ILE A 237 -1.04 1.59 -21.34
C ILE A 237 -0.96 3.12 -21.38
N LYS A 238 -1.79 3.75 -22.22
CA LYS A 238 -1.90 5.20 -22.31
C LYS A 238 -2.38 5.83 -20.99
N GLU A 239 -3.39 5.23 -20.38
CA GLU A 239 -3.95 5.70 -19.10
C GLU A 239 -2.95 5.50 -17.96
N ILE A 240 -2.28 4.35 -17.93
CA ILE A 240 -1.22 4.08 -16.93
C ILE A 240 -0.07 5.09 -17.08
N ALA A 241 0.35 5.39 -18.31
CA ALA A 241 1.39 6.38 -18.54
C ALA A 241 0.97 7.76 -18.00
N ALA A 242 -0.26 8.19 -18.27
CA ALA A 242 -0.81 9.46 -17.77
C ALA A 242 -0.88 9.48 -16.23
N ARG A 243 -1.41 8.44 -15.60
CA ARG A 243 -1.51 8.30 -14.12
C ARG A 243 -0.13 8.29 -13.45
N ALA A 244 0.86 7.70 -14.10
CA ALA A 244 2.24 7.71 -13.61
C ALA A 244 2.96 9.05 -13.86
N GLY A 245 2.28 10.06 -14.43
CA GLY A 245 2.82 11.40 -14.65
C GLY A 245 3.60 11.57 -15.95
N PHE A 246 3.39 10.70 -16.96
CA PHE A 246 3.99 10.87 -18.29
C PHE A 246 2.99 11.54 -19.24
N ALA A 247 3.33 12.69 -19.77
CA ALA A 247 2.53 13.40 -20.76
C ALA A 247 2.50 12.71 -22.13
N ASN A 248 3.51 11.86 -22.44
CA ASN A 248 3.64 11.20 -23.73
C ASN A 248 3.89 9.70 -23.56
N VAL A 249 2.98 8.88 -24.10
CA VAL A 249 3.01 7.41 -24.01
C VAL A 249 4.20 6.79 -24.78
N TYR A 250 4.65 7.40 -25.85
CA TYR A 250 5.81 6.92 -26.62
C TYR A 250 7.11 7.14 -25.84
N TYR A 251 7.24 8.32 -25.23
CA TYR A 251 8.35 8.61 -24.32
C TYR A 251 8.34 7.65 -23.14
N PHE A 252 7.18 7.45 -22.50
CA PHE A 252 6.99 6.45 -21.43
C PHE A 252 7.47 5.07 -21.86
N SER A 253 6.98 4.55 -22.99
CA SER A 253 7.31 3.20 -23.46
C SER A 253 8.80 3.02 -23.73
N ARG A 254 9.46 4.04 -24.28
CA ARG A 254 10.91 4.05 -24.50
C ARG A 254 11.67 4.04 -23.17
N MET A 255 11.29 4.89 -22.22
CA MET A 255 11.94 4.96 -20.91
C MET A 255 11.70 3.71 -20.09
N PHE A 256 10.50 3.15 -20.15
CA PHE A 256 10.15 1.89 -19.49
C PHE A 256 11.01 0.73 -20.01
N ARG A 257 11.15 0.61 -21.32
CA ARG A 257 12.04 -0.40 -21.93
C ARG A 257 13.52 -0.19 -21.54
N LYS A 258 13.97 1.07 -21.51
CA LYS A 258 15.34 1.41 -21.08
C LYS A 258 15.60 1.00 -19.63
N PHE A 259 14.61 1.20 -18.75
CA PHE A 259 14.74 0.98 -17.30
C PHE A 259 14.58 -0.50 -16.92
N PHE A 260 13.57 -1.19 -17.48
CA PHE A 260 13.24 -2.58 -17.14
C PHE A 260 13.78 -3.62 -18.14
N GLY A 261 14.32 -3.22 -19.28
CA GLY A 261 14.82 -4.11 -20.32
C GLY A 261 13.76 -4.65 -21.28
N TYR A 262 12.47 -4.43 -21.02
CA TYR A 262 11.34 -4.89 -21.84
C TYR A 262 10.24 -3.82 -21.92
N PRO A 263 9.42 -3.82 -23.00
CA PRO A 263 8.34 -2.84 -23.15
C PRO A 263 7.20 -3.10 -22.17
N PRO A 264 6.39 -2.06 -21.79
CA PRO A 264 5.32 -2.17 -20.81
C PRO A 264 4.25 -3.22 -21.16
N GLY A 265 3.99 -3.45 -22.46
CA GLY A 265 3.03 -4.48 -22.92
C GLY A 265 3.46 -5.92 -22.63
N THR A 266 4.74 -6.18 -22.37
CA THR A 266 5.25 -7.53 -22.06
C THR A 266 4.77 -8.01 -20.70
N LEU A 267 4.63 -7.13 -19.72
CA LEU A 267 4.09 -7.46 -18.40
C LEU A 267 2.65 -7.96 -18.47
N ARG A 268 1.86 -7.44 -19.43
CA ARG A 268 0.48 -7.87 -19.64
C ARG A 268 0.35 -9.21 -20.33
N ARG A 269 1.21 -9.50 -21.33
CA ARG A 269 1.19 -10.80 -22.05
C ARG A 269 1.53 -11.96 -21.12
N LYS A 270 2.36 -11.73 -20.11
CA LYS A 270 2.63 -12.71 -19.05
C LYS A 270 1.42 -12.97 -18.15
N LYS A 271 0.39 -12.08 -18.17
CA LYS A 271 -0.87 -12.21 -17.42
C LYS A 271 -1.97 -12.94 -18.18
N SER A 272 -1.91 -13.04 -19.51
CA SER A 272 -2.90 -13.75 -20.34
C SER A 272 -2.34 -15.11 -20.75
N PRO A 273 -2.91 -16.22 -20.30
CA PRO A 273 -2.63 -17.51 -20.95
C PRO A 273 -3.29 -17.52 -22.32
N ASP A 274 -2.53 -17.89 -23.35
CA ASP A 274 -3.04 -18.23 -24.67
C ASP A 274 -4.11 -19.34 -24.54
N PHE A 275 -5.38 -18.93 -24.61
CA PHE A 275 -6.43 -19.84 -25.05
C PHE A 275 -6.41 -19.84 -26.57
N ARG A 276 -5.51 -20.61 -27.16
CA ARG A 276 -5.71 -21.09 -28.52
C ARG A 276 -6.77 -22.19 -28.46
N HIS A 277 -7.96 -21.89 -28.92
CA HIS A 277 -8.89 -22.89 -29.38
C HIS A 277 -8.26 -23.52 -30.64
N ASP A 278 -7.69 -24.69 -30.49
CA ASP A 278 -7.50 -25.60 -31.63
C ASP A 278 -8.91 -26.15 -31.95
N SER A 279 -9.37 -25.76 -33.15
CA SER A 279 -10.53 -26.30 -33.83
C SER A 279 -10.21 -27.63 -34.47
#